data_87db9f005fe331547cf5ee70c0c147ae
#
_entry.id   87db9f005fe331547cf5ee70c0c147ae
#
_cell.length_a   1.000
_cell.length_b   1.000
_cell.length_c   1.000
_cell.angle_alpha   90.00
_cell.angle_beta   90.00
_cell.angle_gamma   90.00
#
_symmetry.space_group_name_H-M   'P 1'
#
loop_
_entity.id
_entity.type
_entity.pdbx_description
1 polymer ?
#
loop_
_entity_poly.entity_id
_entity_poly.type
_entity_poly.pdbx_seq_one_letter_code
_entity_poly.pdbx_strand_id
1 'polypeptide(L)'
;MRAILLVSALAFVANSASAQLPGLRKRTGPPAAQQGVPVSPIDALRADFLAQARGDTVFFGVNSAVLDVPTRTRLAAQAQWLRRHPEVAVRIEGHGDAGDTRDHALAMGSRRAEEVRDYLVMLGVPMAQIGITSWGKERPGTPRAVTVLVR
;
A
#
# COMPACT_ATOMS: atom_id res chain seq x y z
N MET A 1 41.36 65.06 1.60
CA MET A 1 42.76 64.67 1.26
C MET A 1 42.70 63.26 0.79
N ARG A 2 42.79 63.07 -0.54
CA ARG A 2 43.91 62.47 -1.29
C ARG A 2 44.25 61.09 -0.72
N ALA A 3 44.17 59.97 -1.42
CA ALA A 3 44.75 59.68 -2.74
C ALA A 3 44.11 58.49 -3.45
N ILE A 4 44.06 58.63 -4.73
CA ILE A 4 43.82 57.65 -5.78
C ILE A 4 45.05 56.74 -5.90
N LEU A 5 44.88 55.43 -6.08
CA LEU A 5 45.87 54.61 -6.76
C LEU A 5 45.16 53.51 -7.60
N LEU A 6 45.23 53.72 -8.89
CA LEU A 6 45.05 52.81 -9.98
C LEU A 6 46.23 51.83 -10.06
N VAL A 7 46.00 50.54 -10.18
CA VAL A 7 46.96 49.61 -10.83
C VAL A 7 46.20 48.58 -11.64
N SER A 8 46.18 48.78 -12.88
CA SER A 8 46.50 47.98 -14.09
C SER A 8 46.32 46.48 -14.06
N ALA A 9 45.46 46.10 -14.97
CA ALA A 9 45.45 44.97 -15.90
C ALA A 9 46.55 43.91 -15.85
N LEU A 10 46.12 42.65 -15.83
CA LEU A 10 46.81 41.63 -16.62
C LEU A 10 45.77 40.60 -17.11
N ALA A 11 45.45 40.66 -18.42
CA ALA A 11 44.69 39.66 -19.11
C ALA A 11 45.55 38.40 -19.28
N PHE A 12 45.08 37.26 -18.71
CA PHE A 12 45.66 35.96 -19.03
C PHE A 12 44.66 35.20 -19.91
N VAL A 13 44.92 35.22 -21.20
CA VAL A 13 44.23 34.43 -22.22
C VAL A 13 44.83 33.01 -22.13
N ALA A 14 44.12 32.10 -21.44
CA ALA A 14 44.41 30.68 -21.52
C ALA A 14 43.52 30.07 -22.59
N ASN A 15 44.06 29.85 -23.75
CA ASN A 15 43.47 29.12 -24.84
C ASN A 15 43.52 27.63 -24.51
N SER A 16 42.45 27.08 -23.94
CA SER A 16 42.30 25.67 -23.74
C SER A 16 41.51 25.08 -24.90
N ALA A 17 42.22 24.46 -25.81
CA ALA A 17 41.65 23.63 -26.87
C ALA A 17 40.85 22.47 -26.25
N SER A 18 39.54 22.59 -26.22
CA SER A 18 38.64 21.48 -25.88
C SER A 18 38.54 20.56 -27.09
N ALA A 19 39.21 19.40 -26.97
CA ALA A 19 38.99 18.31 -27.90
C ALA A 19 37.55 17.85 -27.84
N GLN A 20 36.76 18.20 -28.82
CA GLN A 20 35.39 17.69 -29.00
C GLN A 20 35.47 16.26 -29.46
N LEU A 21 35.09 15.32 -28.58
CA LEU A 21 34.78 13.94 -28.93
C LEU A 21 33.45 13.91 -29.72
N PRO A 22 33.43 13.48 -30.99
CA PRO A 22 32.19 13.36 -31.74
C PRO A 22 31.50 12.09 -31.31
N GLY A 23 30.34 12.19 -30.65
CA GLY A 23 29.51 11.00 -30.48
C GLY A 23 28.52 10.93 -29.32
N LEU A 24 28.51 11.87 -28.37
CA LEU A 24 27.48 11.83 -27.34
C LEU A 24 26.36 12.86 -27.62
N ARG A 25 25.45 12.50 -28.52
CA ARG A 25 24.17 13.20 -28.61
C ARG A 25 23.42 13.00 -27.32
N LYS A 26 23.48 13.97 -26.41
CA LYS A 26 22.59 14.07 -25.26
C LYS A 26 21.17 14.14 -25.81
N ARG A 27 20.44 13.04 -25.72
CA ARG A 27 19.00 13.01 -26.01
C ARG A 27 18.29 13.89 -24.98
N THR A 28 18.18 15.16 -25.23
CA THR A 28 17.19 16.04 -24.61
C THR A 28 15.87 15.88 -25.37
N GLY A 29 15.28 14.68 -25.29
CA GLY A 29 13.86 14.55 -25.57
C GLY A 29 13.10 15.03 -24.32
N PRO A 30 11.91 15.63 -24.48
CA PRO A 30 11.05 15.90 -23.35
C PRO A 30 10.84 14.58 -22.58
N PRO A 31 10.72 14.61 -21.23
CA PRO A 31 10.48 13.39 -20.49
C PRO A 31 9.27 12.70 -21.11
N ALA A 32 9.47 11.46 -21.57
CA ALA A 32 8.38 10.67 -22.09
C ALA A 32 7.26 10.74 -21.03
N ALA A 33 6.15 11.35 -21.40
CA ALA A 33 4.94 11.29 -20.60
C ALA A 33 4.77 9.82 -20.24
N GLN A 34 4.85 9.49 -18.96
CA GLN A 34 4.58 8.15 -18.46
C GLN A 34 3.14 7.88 -18.90
N GLN A 35 2.98 7.19 -20.00
CA GLN A 35 1.70 6.65 -20.41
C GLN A 35 1.31 5.74 -19.26
N GLY A 36 0.34 6.20 -18.45
CA GLY A 36 -0.15 5.46 -17.32
C GLY A 36 -0.54 4.08 -17.81
N VAL A 37 0.06 3.04 -17.23
CA VAL A 37 -0.33 1.67 -17.48
C VAL A 37 -1.85 1.64 -17.30
N PRO A 38 -2.64 1.13 -18.26
CA PRO A 38 -4.09 1.08 -18.12
C PRO A 38 -4.41 0.32 -16.84
N VAL A 39 -4.97 1.02 -15.85
CA VAL A 39 -5.34 0.45 -14.55
C VAL A 39 -6.54 -0.45 -14.81
N SER A 40 -6.45 -1.72 -14.42
CA SER A 40 -7.58 -2.62 -14.59
C SER A 40 -8.76 -2.15 -13.72
N PRO A 41 -10.01 -2.45 -14.08
CA PRO A 41 -11.17 -2.05 -13.28
C PRO A 41 -11.08 -2.50 -11.81
N ILE A 42 -10.53 -3.69 -11.56
CA ILE A 42 -10.36 -4.19 -10.19
C ILE A 42 -9.25 -3.44 -9.42
N ASP A 43 -8.21 -2.99 -10.10
CA ASP A 43 -7.15 -2.19 -9.46
C ASP A 43 -7.65 -0.80 -9.10
N ALA A 44 -8.51 -0.20 -9.94
CA ALA A 44 -9.18 1.06 -9.64
C ALA A 44 -10.10 0.94 -8.42
N LEU A 45 -10.92 -0.13 -8.35
CA LEU A 45 -11.76 -0.44 -7.20
C LEU A 45 -10.93 -0.68 -5.92
N ARG A 46 -9.81 -1.38 -6.05
CA ARG A 46 -8.90 -1.62 -4.92
C ARG A 46 -8.29 -0.31 -4.40
N ALA A 47 -7.85 0.57 -5.30
CA ALA A 47 -7.31 1.87 -4.92
C ALA A 47 -8.35 2.73 -4.20
N ASP A 48 -9.59 2.75 -4.71
CA ASP A 48 -10.72 3.44 -4.08
C ASP A 48 -11.07 2.84 -2.71
N PHE A 49 -11.13 1.52 -2.60
CA PHE A 49 -11.32 0.83 -1.32
C PHE A 49 -10.24 1.22 -0.31
N LEU A 50 -8.96 1.13 -0.67
CA LEU A 50 -7.85 1.47 0.23
C LEU A 50 -7.91 2.92 0.71
N ALA A 51 -8.29 3.84 -0.17
CA ALA A 51 -8.42 5.26 0.17
C ALA A 51 -9.58 5.54 1.14
N GLN A 52 -10.76 4.94 0.89
CA GLN A 52 -11.96 5.21 1.68
C GLN A 52 -12.07 4.34 2.94
N ALA A 53 -11.65 3.08 2.89
CA ALA A 53 -11.69 2.13 3.99
C ALA A 53 -10.51 2.25 4.98
N ARG A 54 -9.62 3.22 4.77
CA ARG A 54 -8.42 3.44 5.60
C ARG A 54 -7.49 2.21 5.64
N GLY A 55 -7.42 1.51 4.52
CA GLY A 55 -6.62 0.30 4.36
C GLY A 55 -7.43 -0.99 4.42
N ASP A 56 -6.79 -2.05 3.99
CA ASP A 56 -7.35 -3.41 3.89
C ASP A 56 -6.98 -4.32 5.07
N THR A 57 -6.02 -3.91 5.90
CA THR A 57 -5.42 -4.75 6.93
C THR A 57 -5.82 -4.29 8.32
N VAL A 58 -6.22 -5.23 9.16
CA VAL A 58 -6.45 -5.04 10.59
C VAL A 58 -5.51 -5.95 11.39
N PHE A 59 -5.07 -5.49 12.56
CA PHE A 59 -4.09 -6.16 13.40
C PHE A 59 -4.73 -6.69 14.68
N PHE A 60 -4.12 -7.74 15.24
CA PHE A 60 -4.54 -8.38 16.47
C PHE A 60 -3.39 -8.46 17.47
N GLY A 61 -3.75 -8.63 18.73
CA GLY A 61 -2.77 -9.02 19.75
C GLY A 61 -2.26 -10.44 19.53
N VAL A 62 -1.09 -10.73 20.10
CA VAL A 62 -0.54 -12.10 20.11
C VAL A 62 -1.55 -13.04 20.75
N ASN A 63 -1.77 -14.21 20.13
CA ASN A 63 -2.72 -15.24 20.56
C ASN A 63 -4.14 -14.67 20.85
N SER A 64 -4.56 -13.68 20.09
CA SER A 64 -5.85 -12.99 20.24
C SER A 64 -6.55 -12.81 18.90
N ALA A 65 -7.87 -12.92 18.91
CA ALA A 65 -8.76 -12.53 17.80
C ALA A 65 -9.71 -11.39 18.20
N VAL A 66 -9.43 -10.70 19.30
CA VAL A 66 -10.27 -9.61 19.81
C VAL A 66 -10.12 -8.38 18.92
N LEU A 67 -11.24 -7.83 18.47
CA LEU A 67 -11.30 -6.59 17.73
C LEU A 67 -11.23 -5.39 18.69
N ASP A 68 -10.11 -4.70 18.72
CA ASP A 68 -9.94 -3.47 19.49
C ASP A 68 -10.67 -2.27 18.84
N VAL A 69 -10.68 -1.12 19.51
CA VAL A 69 -11.39 0.08 19.03
C VAL A 69 -10.83 0.57 17.69
N PRO A 70 -9.51 0.69 17.46
CA PRO A 70 -8.96 1.06 16.16
C PRO A 70 -9.35 0.10 15.03
N THR A 71 -9.31 -1.21 15.30
CA THR A 71 -9.71 -2.25 14.36
C THR A 71 -11.18 -2.13 13.99
N ARG A 72 -12.07 -1.99 14.98
CA ARG A 72 -13.51 -1.78 14.75
C ARG A 72 -13.81 -0.52 13.95
N THR A 73 -13.09 0.57 14.19
CA THR A 73 -13.23 1.82 13.43
C THR A 73 -12.85 1.61 11.96
N ARG A 74 -11.78 0.88 11.69
CA ARG A 74 -11.37 0.55 10.31
C ARG A 74 -12.38 -0.36 9.62
N LEU A 75 -12.83 -1.41 10.30
CA LEU A 75 -13.85 -2.32 9.77
C LEU A 75 -15.18 -1.60 9.49
N ALA A 76 -15.56 -0.60 10.30
CA ALA A 76 -16.73 0.23 10.03
C ALA A 76 -16.59 1.00 8.71
N ALA A 77 -15.42 1.55 8.41
CA ALA A 77 -15.15 2.21 7.13
C ALA A 77 -15.17 1.21 5.96
N GLN A 78 -14.61 0.01 6.14
CA GLN A 78 -14.68 -1.08 5.16
C GLN A 78 -16.13 -1.50 4.90
N ALA A 79 -16.92 -1.72 5.95
CA ALA A 79 -18.33 -2.07 5.83
C ALA A 79 -19.13 -1.00 5.09
N GLN A 80 -18.90 0.28 5.38
CA GLN A 80 -19.55 1.38 4.69
C GLN A 80 -19.25 1.36 3.19
N TRP A 81 -18.00 1.09 2.80
CA TRP A 81 -17.61 0.98 1.40
C TRP A 81 -18.24 -0.25 0.74
N LEU A 82 -18.15 -1.43 1.34
CA LEU A 82 -18.69 -2.70 0.83
C LEU A 82 -20.20 -2.65 0.62
N ARG A 83 -20.94 -1.98 1.50
CA ARG A 83 -22.39 -1.80 1.36
C ARG A 83 -22.78 -0.92 0.16
N ARG A 84 -21.89 -0.02 -0.28
CA ARG A 84 -22.09 0.78 -1.50
C ARG A 84 -21.68 0.05 -2.77
N HIS A 85 -20.94 -1.05 -2.63
CA HIS A 85 -20.42 -1.87 -3.71
C HIS A 85 -20.88 -3.32 -3.55
N PRO A 86 -22.19 -3.61 -3.63
CA PRO A 86 -22.71 -4.97 -3.39
C PRO A 86 -22.28 -5.97 -4.47
N GLU A 87 -21.82 -5.48 -5.62
CA GLU A 87 -21.26 -6.28 -6.72
C GLU A 87 -19.84 -6.79 -6.42
N VAL A 88 -19.16 -6.22 -5.44
CA VAL A 88 -17.77 -6.57 -5.11
C VAL A 88 -17.74 -7.68 -4.08
N ALA A 89 -17.21 -8.83 -4.43
CA ALA A 89 -16.92 -9.89 -3.48
C ALA A 89 -15.55 -9.71 -2.85
N VAL A 90 -15.44 -10.05 -1.56
CA VAL A 90 -14.20 -9.97 -0.79
C VAL A 90 -13.85 -11.29 -0.13
N ARG A 91 -12.58 -11.51 0.10
CA ARG A 91 -12.05 -12.61 0.91
C ARG A 91 -11.27 -12.05 2.08
N ILE A 92 -11.62 -12.46 3.29
CA ILE A 92 -10.88 -12.13 4.49
C ILE A 92 -9.79 -13.20 4.69
N GLU A 93 -8.54 -12.77 4.60
CA GLU A 93 -7.38 -13.63 4.79
C GLU A 93 -6.86 -13.46 6.22
N GLY A 94 -7.08 -14.46 7.08
CA GLY A 94 -6.60 -14.46 8.45
C GLY A 94 -5.19 -15.06 8.55
N HIS A 95 -4.36 -14.44 9.38
CA HIS A 95 -2.98 -14.87 9.64
C HIS A 95 -2.79 -15.17 11.12
N GLY A 96 -2.11 -16.25 11.42
CA GLY A 96 -1.71 -16.66 12.76
C GLY A 96 -0.44 -15.97 13.24
N ASP A 97 0.01 -16.38 14.41
CA ASP A 97 1.26 -15.89 15.00
C ASP A 97 2.45 -16.70 14.47
N ALA A 98 3.53 -16.02 14.11
CA ALA A 98 4.70 -16.67 13.48
C ALA A 98 5.42 -17.69 14.40
N GLY A 99 5.35 -17.47 15.73
CA GLY A 99 5.98 -18.32 16.75
C GLY A 99 5.18 -19.59 17.11
N ASP A 100 3.95 -19.70 16.61
CA ASP A 100 3.07 -20.83 16.94
C ASP A 100 3.40 -22.11 16.16
N THR A 101 2.83 -23.23 16.62
CA THR A 101 2.75 -24.43 15.79
C THR A 101 1.93 -24.16 14.53
N ARG A 102 2.11 -24.96 13.48
CA ARG A 102 1.38 -24.77 12.22
C ARG A 102 -0.14 -24.85 12.42
N ASP A 103 -0.59 -25.85 13.18
CA ASP A 103 -2.02 -26.09 13.41
C ASP A 103 -2.64 -24.98 14.25
N HIS A 104 -1.95 -24.52 15.29
CA HIS A 104 -2.43 -23.42 16.12
C HIS A 104 -2.49 -22.11 15.33
N ALA A 105 -1.46 -21.80 14.56
CA ALA A 105 -1.43 -20.62 13.70
C ALA A 105 -2.56 -20.65 12.64
N LEU A 106 -2.85 -21.84 12.07
CA LEU A 106 -3.97 -22.01 11.13
C LEU A 106 -5.31 -21.77 11.82
N ALA A 107 -5.52 -22.33 13.00
CA ALA A 107 -6.74 -22.15 13.80
C ALA A 107 -6.93 -20.67 14.20
N MET A 108 -5.85 -19.99 14.64
CA MET A 108 -5.90 -18.57 14.98
C MET A 108 -6.20 -17.69 13.78
N GLY A 109 -5.60 -17.99 12.62
CA GLY A 109 -5.90 -17.29 11.37
C GLY A 109 -7.38 -17.44 10.98
N SER A 110 -7.95 -18.65 11.08
CA SER A 110 -9.39 -18.88 10.83
C SER A 110 -10.25 -18.06 11.78
N ARG A 111 -9.98 -18.11 13.08
CA ARG A 111 -10.73 -17.35 14.08
C ARG A 111 -10.69 -15.85 13.83
N ARG A 112 -9.53 -15.29 13.48
CA ARG A 112 -9.39 -13.86 13.12
C ARG A 112 -10.21 -13.48 11.90
N ALA A 113 -10.20 -14.32 10.86
CA ALA A 113 -11.01 -14.10 9.65
C ALA A 113 -12.50 -14.17 9.95
N GLU A 114 -12.93 -15.11 10.80
CA GLU A 114 -14.32 -15.26 11.24
C GLU A 114 -14.78 -14.04 12.04
N GLU A 115 -14.01 -13.57 13.00
CA GLU A 115 -14.34 -12.37 13.79
C GLU A 115 -14.50 -11.13 12.91
N VAL A 116 -13.63 -10.94 11.91
CA VAL A 116 -13.76 -9.84 10.96
C VAL A 116 -15.01 -9.98 10.10
N ARG A 117 -15.27 -11.18 9.55
CA ARG A 117 -16.49 -11.44 8.77
C ARG A 117 -17.73 -11.15 9.60
N ASP A 118 -17.83 -11.70 10.79
CA ASP A 118 -19.01 -11.59 11.63
C ASP A 118 -19.28 -10.14 12.04
N TYR A 119 -18.22 -9.38 12.30
CA TYR A 119 -18.33 -7.96 12.56
C TYR A 119 -18.80 -7.17 11.33
N LEU A 120 -18.29 -7.47 10.12
CA LEU A 120 -18.75 -6.84 8.87
C LEU A 120 -20.22 -7.16 8.58
N VAL A 121 -20.65 -8.42 8.83
CA VAL A 121 -22.05 -8.85 8.68
C VAL A 121 -22.95 -8.11 9.69
N MET A 122 -22.51 -7.97 10.93
CA MET A 122 -23.22 -7.19 11.95
C MET A 122 -23.39 -5.72 11.50
N LEU A 123 -22.44 -5.17 10.76
CA LEU A 123 -22.51 -3.84 10.18
C LEU A 123 -23.31 -3.76 8.88
N GLY A 124 -23.98 -4.85 8.48
CA GLY A 124 -24.88 -4.91 7.34
C GLY A 124 -24.26 -5.24 5.99
N VAL A 125 -23.04 -5.78 5.97
CA VAL A 125 -22.45 -6.36 4.75
C VAL A 125 -23.06 -7.75 4.53
N PRO A 126 -23.61 -8.08 3.32
CA PRO A 126 -24.18 -9.39 3.06
C PRO A 126 -23.15 -10.50 3.24
N MET A 127 -23.50 -11.56 3.96
CA MET A 127 -22.61 -12.72 4.16
C MET A 127 -22.17 -13.35 2.81
N ALA A 128 -23.03 -13.36 1.82
CA ALA A 128 -22.73 -13.89 0.49
C ALA A 128 -21.63 -13.13 -0.25
N GLN A 129 -21.33 -11.89 0.17
CA GLN A 129 -20.26 -11.04 -0.36
C GLN A 129 -18.89 -11.40 0.24
N ILE A 130 -18.85 -12.15 1.37
CA ILE A 130 -17.64 -12.34 2.17
C ILE A 130 -17.23 -13.82 2.20
N GLY A 131 -16.10 -14.15 1.59
CA GLY A 131 -15.39 -15.40 1.81
C GLY A 131 -14.32 -15.25 2.91
N ILE A 132 -13.93 -16.36 3.52
CA ILE A 132 -12.83 -16.39 4.49
C ILE A 132 -11.78 -17.42 4.09
N THR A 133 -10.54 -17.19 4.48
CA THR A 133 -9.46 -18.16 4.38
C THR A 133 -8.43 -17.93 5.49
N SER A 134 -7.73 -18.99 5.88
CA SER A 134 -6.61 -18.87 6.82
C SER A 134 -5.31 -19.22 6.10
N TRP A 135 -4.31 -18.38 6.29
CA TRP A 135 -2.93 -18.63 5.87
C TRP A 135 -2.05 -19.16 7.01
N GLY A 136 -2.60 -19.22 8.24
CA GLY A 136 -1.80 -19.61 9.40
C GLY A 136 -0.52 -18.81 9.48
N LYS A 137 0.63 -19.46 9.45
CA LYS A 137 1.96 -18.85 9.39
C LYS A 137 2.65 -18.96 8.02
N GLU A 138 1.95 -19.41 6.98
CA GLU A 138 2.51 -19.56 5.62
C GLU A 138 2.92 -18.22 4.99
N ARG A 139 2.28 -17.14 5.42
CA ARG A 139 2.67 -15.77 5.08
C ARG A 139 3.14 -15.05 6.35
N PRO A 140 4.45 -15.07 6.65
CA PRO A 140 4.99 -14.53 7.89
C PRO A 140 4.70 -13.03 8.05
N GLY A 141 4.67 -12.59 9.29
CA GLY A 141 4.40 -11.20 9.67
C GLY A 141 3.66 -11.10 10.99
N THR A 142 3.14 -9.92 11.29
CA THR A 142 2.35 -9.67 12.48
C THR A 142 0.98 -10.34 12.40
N PRO A 143 0.38 -10.69 13.54
CA PRO A 143 -1.01 -11.20 13.64
C PRO A 143 -1.99 -10.23 12.98
N ARG A 144 -2.68 -10.65 11.91
CA ARG A 144 -3.54 -9.75 11.12
C ARG A 144 -4.65 -10.49 10.40
N ALA A 145 -5.63 -9.73 9.91
CA ALA A 145 -6.52 -10.14 8.84
C ALA A 145 -6.52 -9.10 7.72
N VAL A 146 -6.57 -9.56 6.48
CA VAL A 146 -6.52 -8.73 5.26
C VAL A 146 -7.80 -8.91 4.47
N THR A 147 -8.45 -7.81 4.10
CA THR A 147 -9.63 -7.80 3.22
C THR A 147 -9.17 -7.68 1.77
N VAL A 148 -9.32 -8.73 0.99
CA VAL A 148 -8.90 -8.81 -0.41
C VAL A 148 -10.11 -8.77 -1.33
N LEU A 149 -10.18 -7.81 -2.24
CA LEU A 149 -11.20 -7.78 -3.28
C LEU A 149 -10.91 -8.88 -4.30
N VAL A 150 -11.90 -9.72 -4.57
CA VAL A 150 -11.74 -10.87 -5.48
C VAL A 150 -12.57 -10.74 -6.76
N ARG A 151 -13.53 -9.79 -6.79
CA ARG A 151 -14.27 -9.41 -7.98
C ARG A 151 -14.91 -8.05 -7.79
#